data_53d62e24f70e64f9431865dcf486497a
#
_entry.id   53d62e24f70e64f9431865dcf486497a
#
_cell.length_a   1.000
_cell.length_b   1.000
_cell.length_c   1.000
_cell.angle_alpha   90.00
_cell.angle_beta   90.00
_cell.angle_gamma   90.00
#
_symmetry.space_group_name_H-M   'P 1'
#
loop_
_entity.id
_entity.type
_entity.pdbx_description
1 polymer ?
#
loop_
_entity_poly.entity_id
_entity_poly.type
_entity_poly.pdbx_seq_one_letter_code
_entity_poly.pdbx_strand_id
1 'polypeptide(L)'
;MPDNTSIRPALACLVIAWSLLTAGNAAAQELAPRAYWPAPVGTNVAVLSYQRNSGDILIDPSLPITGVESEIDYLQVGYQRFFGLFGRTAAAQLSLPYADGFTEGMVEGEFQRRNTTGFTDARLRLMINLRGAPAMDAGGFQALRA
;
A
#
# COMPACT_ATOMS: atom_id res chain seq x y z
N MET A 1 25.05 47.03 -13.54
CA MET A 1 24.90 45.85 -12.69
C MET A 1 23.82 44.98 -13.34
N PRO A 2 24.14 43.80 -13.84
CA PRO A 2 23.10 42.93 -14.44
C PRO A 2 22.25 42.27 -13.31
N ASP A 3 20.94 42.38 -13.49
CA ASP A 3 19.92 41.85 -12.56
C ASP A 3 20.01 40.33 -12.42
N ASN A 4 20.36 39.89 -11.22
CA ASN A 4 20.54 38.49 -10.85
C ASN A 4 19.20 37.78 -10.47
N THR A 5 18.06 38.41 -10.73
CA THR A 5 16.72 37.92 -10.33
C THR A 5 16.11 36.96 -11.34
N SER A 6 16.53 36.95 -12.59
CA SER A 6 15.98 36.08 -13.64
C SER A 6 16.64 34.69 -13.73
N ILE A 7 17.83 34.53 -13.14
CA ILE A 7 18.62 33.27 -13.21
C ILE A 7 18.10 32.23 -12.18
N ARG A 8 17.53 32.68 -11.08
CA ARG A 8 17.04 31.79 -9.98
C ARG A 8 15.91 30.86 -10.39
N PRO A 9 14.84 31.31 -11.09
CA PRO A 9 13.77 30.39 -11.49
C PRO A 9 14.21 29.39 -12.57
N ALA A 10 15.08 29.84 -13.50
CA ALA A 10 15.61 28.95 -14.53
C ALA A 10 16.49 27.82 -13.95
N LEU A 11 17.33 28.13 -12.97
CA LEU A 11 18.14 27.14 -12.25
C LEU A 11 17.26 26.17 -11.45
N ALA A 12 16.20 26.64 -10.79
CA ALA A 12 15.28 25.80 -10.08
C ALA A 12 14.54 24.82 -11.01
N CYS A 13 14.07 25.28 -12.17
CA CYS A 13 13.46 24.42 -13.18
C CYS A 13 14.44 23.38 -13.73
N LEU A 14 15.70 23.74 -13.92
CA LEU A 14 16.74 22.86 -14.43
C LEU A 14 17.11 21.77 -13.40
N VAL A 15 17.15 22.09 -12.12
CA VAL A 15 17.38 21.13 -11.02
C VAL A 15 16.21 20.18 -10.88
N ILE A 16 14.96 20.65 -11.00
CA ILE A 16 13.76 19.81 -10.96
C ILE A 16 13.71 18.88 -12.18
N ALA A 17 14.01 19.40 -13.37
CA ALA A 17 14.08 18.59 -14.58
C ALA A 17 15.19 17.53 -14.50
N TRP A 18 16.33 17.84 -13.92
CA TRP A 18 17.44 16.90 -13.71
C TRP A 18 17.08 15.81 -12.69
N SER A 19 16.43 16.16 -11.58
CA SER A 19 15.98 15.16 -10.59
C SER A 19 14.88 14.23 -11.12
N LEU A 20 14.04 14.68 -12.04
CA LEU A 20 13.07 13.83 -12.74
C LEU A 20 13.72 12.88 -13.76
N LEU A 21 14.83 13.28 -14.37
CA LEU A 21 15.60 12.46 -15.30
C LEU A 21 16.47 11.41 -14.60
N THR A 22 16.89 11.67 -13.37
CA THR A 22 17.67 10.71 -12.54
C THR A 22 16.80 9.79 -11.68
N ALA A 23 15.47 9.89 -11.74
CA ALA A 23 14.54 8.92 -11.20
C ALA A 23 14.63 7.61 -12.00
N GLY A 24 15.85 7.06 -12.10
CA GLY A 24 16.12 5.73 -12.64
C GLY A 24 15.46 4.70 -11.76
N ASN A 25 14.84 3.72 -12.40
CA ASN A 25 14.25 2.48 -11.91
C ASN A 25 14.43 2.25 -10.40
N ALA A 26 13.62 2.91 -9.59
CA ALA A 26 13.44 2.51 -8.21
C ALA A 26 12.67 1.18 -8.24
N ALA A 27 13.39 0.08 -8.39
CA ALA A 27 12.88 -1.29 -8.20
C ALA A 27 12.59 -1.50 -6.70
N ALA A 28 11.77 -0.65 -6.12
CA ALA A 28 11.49 -0.64 -4.68
C ALA A 28 10.32 -1.54 -4.28
N GLN A 29 9.67 -2.21 -5.24
CA GLN A 29 8.59 -3.15 -4.95
C GLN A 29 8.77 -4.41 -5.77
N GLU A 30 9.01 -5.50 -5.08
CA GLU A 30 8.93 -6.84 -5.65
C GLU A 30 7.45 -7.13 -5.95
N LEU A 31 7.07 -6.89 -7.19
CA LEU A 31 5.72 -7.17 -7.64
C LEU A 31 5.58 -8.67 -7.86
N ALA A 32 4.63 -9.27 -7.17
CA ALA A 32 4.31 -10.66 -7.37
C ALA A 32 4.05 -10.94 -8.87
N PRO A 33 4.55 -12.04 -9.42
CA PRO A 33 4.29 -12.42 -10.81
C PRO A 33 2.80 -12.34 -11.11
N ARG A 34 2.44 -11.70 -12.22
CA ARG A 34 1.04 -11.49 -12.65
C ARG A 34 0.20 -10.52 -11.82
N ALA A 35 0.80 -9.70 -10.94
CA ALA A 35 0.07 -8.71 -10.14
C ALA A 35 -0.75 -7.71 -11.00
N TYR A 36 -0.35 -7.50 -12.26
CA TYR A 36 -1.02 -6.62 -13.21
C TYR A 36 -1.80 -7.35 -14.32
N TRP A 37 -2.00 -8.64 -14.20
CA TRP A 37 -2.85 -9.31 -15.16
C TRP A 37 -4.29 -8.80 -15.03
N PRO A 38 -4.91 -8.39 -16.14
CA PRO A 38 -6.30 -7.99 -16.11
C PRO A 38 -7.16 -9.20 -15.69
N ALA A 39 -8.06 -8.99 -14.74
CA ALA A 39 -9.08 -9.97 -14.46
C ALA A 39 -10.31 -9.71 -15.34
N PRO A 40 -11.10 -10.73 -15.68
CA PRO A 40 -12.36 -10.54 -16.40
C PRO A 40 -13.29 -9.61 -15.64
N VAL A 41 -13.99 -8.73 -16.34
CA VAL A 41 -15.05 -7.92 -15.75
C VAL A 41 -16.15 -8.81 -15.19
N GLY A 42 -16.76 -8.41 -14.08
CA GLY A 42 -17.75 -9.22 -13.36
C GLY A 42 -17.14 -10.19 -12.34
N THR A 43 -15.82 -10.35 -12.31
CA THR A 43 -15.14 -11.20 -11.31
C THR A 43 -15.27 -10.57 -9.91
N ASN A 44 -15.62 -11.40 -8.94
CA ASN A 44 -15.67 -11.06 -7.55
C ASN A 44 -14.67 -11.93 -6.77
N VAL A 45 -13.91 -11.32 -5.89
CA VAL A 45 -12.91 -12.00 -5.05
C VAL A 45 -13.18 -11.66 -3.59
N ALA A 46 -13.40 -12.69 -2.78
CA ALA A 46 -13.40 -12.57 -1.33
C ALA A 46 -12.06 -13.07 -0.78
N VAL A 47 -11.48 -12.34 0.15
CA VAL A 47 -10.20 -12.66 0.78
C VAL A 47 -10.40 -12.70 2.29
N LEU A 48 -9.94 -13.79 2.90
CA LEU A 48 -9.79 -13.88 4.34
C LEU A 48 -8.31 -14.12 4.61
N SER A 49 -7.69 -13.26 5.39
CA SER A 49 -6.29 -13.42 5.78
C SER A 49 -6.13 -13.29 7.29
N TYR A 50 -5.20 -14.08 7.81
CA TYR A 50 -4.77 -14.03 9.20
C TYR A 50 -3.26 -13.78 9.22
N GLN A 51 -2.84 -12.88 10.10
CA GLN A 51 -1.42 -12.55 10.29
C GLN A 51 -1.17 -12.36 11.77
N ARG A 52 -0.12 -13.00 12.28
CA ARG A 52 0.40 -12.76 13.63
C ARG A 52 1.71 -12.01 13.52
N ASN A 53 1.78 -10.88 14.20
CA ASN A 53 2.98 -10.08 14.35
C ASN A 53 3.43 -10.16 15.79
N SER A 54 4.66 -10.62 16.03
CA SER A 54 5.24 -10.68 17.38
C SER A 54 6.71 -10.32 17.30
N GLY A 55 7.20 -9.59 18.31
CA GLY A 55 8.61 -9.23 18.40
C GLY A 55 8.85 -7.90 19.11
N ASP A 56 10.12 -7.56 19.19
CA ASP A 56 10.60 -6.33 19.79
C ASP A 56 10.40 -5.16 18.84
N ILE A 57 9.96 -4.04 19.38
CA ILE A 57 9.87 -2.78 18.66
C ILE A 57 11.08 -1.92 18.99
N LEU A 58 11.87 -1.60 17.96
CA LEU A 58 12.96 -0.65 18.11
C LEU A 58 12.40 0.77 18.21
N ILE A 59 12.61 1.37 19.36
CA ILE A 59 12.24 2.76 19.65
C ILE A 59 13.49 3.64 19.58
N ASP A 60 13.32 4.90 19.23
CA ASP A 60 14.40 5.90 19.23
C ASP A 60 15.06 5.95 20.62
N PRO A 61 16.39 5.71 20.72
CA PRO A 61 17.11 5.72 22.00
C PRO A 61 17.03 7.04 22.79
N SER A 62 16.63 8.13 22.15
CA SER A 62 16.44 9.43 22.83
C SER A 62 15.14 9.49 23.65
N LEU A 63 14.23 8.55 23.44
CA LEU A 63 12.98 8.47 24.19
C LEU A 63 13.17 7.62 25.47
N PRO A 64 12.53 7.95 26.56
CA PRO A 64 12.60 7.19 27.82
C PRO A 64 11.72 5.94 27.76
N ILE A 65 11.84 5.16 26.68
CA ILE A 65 11.04 3.97 26.40
C ILE A 65 12.01 2.84 26.03
N THR A 66 11.92 1.72 26.74
CA THR A 66 12.81 0.57 26.52
C THR A 66 12.07 -0.76 26.61
N GLY A 67 12.61 -1.81 25.97
CA GLY A 67 12.09 -3.16 26.05
C GLY A 67 10.65 -3.26 25.56
N VAL A 68 10.35 -2.61 24.43
CA VAL A 68 8.98 -2.65 23.88
C VAL A 68 8.80 -3.93 23.09
N GLU A 69 7.87 -4.76 23.55
CA GLU A 69 7.42 -5.98 22.88
C GLU A 69 5.98 -5.82 22.42
N SER A 70 5.64 -6.42 21.30
CA SER A 70 4.29 -6.40 20.76
C SER A 70 3.91 -7.79 20.24
N GLU A 71 2.70 -8.19 20.51
CA GLU A 71 2.08 -9.38 19.94
C GLU A 71 0.65 -9.03 19.52
N ILE A 72 0.41 -9.03 18.21
CA ILE A 72 -0.88 -8.62 17.65
C ILE A 72 -1.26 -9.58 16.53
N ASP A 73 -2.45 -10.16 16.69
CA ASP A 73 -3.12 -10.97 15.69
C ASP A 73 -4.04 -10.07 14.84
N TYR A 74 -3.91 -10.19 13.51
CA TYR A 74 -4.77 -9.50 12.56
C TYR A 74 -5.59 -10.50 11.77
N LEU A 75 -6.90 -10.32 11.79
CA LEU A 75 -7.83 -11.01 10.91
C LEU A 75 -8.39 -9.98 9.92
N GLN A 76 -8.20 -10.18 8.63
CA GLN A 76 -8.69 -9.25 7.62
C GLN A 76 -9.68 -9.92 6.69
N VAL A 77 -10.85 -9.33 6.55
CA VAL A 77 -11.82 -9.67 5.50
C VAL A 77 -11.72 -8.64 4.39
N GLY A 78 -11.61 -9.11 3.16
CA GLY A 78 -11.55 -8.29 1.97
C GLY A 78 -12.52 -8.74 0.90
N TYR A 79 -13.04 -7.78 0.13
CA TYR A 79 -13.85 -8.04 -1.05
C TYR A 79 -13.41 -7.14 -2.18
N GLN A 80 -13.24 -7.72 -3.36
CA GLN A 80 -12.83 -6.99 -4.56
C GLN A 80 -13.74 -7.36 -5.72
N ARG A 81 -14.20 -6.35 -6.46
CA ARG A 81 -14.99 -6.51 -7.67
C ARG A 81 -14.30 -5.85 -8.85
N PHE A 82 -14.20 -6.61 -9.96
CA PHE A 82 -13.72 -6.10 -11.24
C PHE A 82 -14.89 -5.68 -12.12
N PHE A 83 -14.76 -4.51 -12.77
CA PHE A 83 -15.78 -3.96 -13.65
C PHE A 83 -15.15 -3.20 -14.82
N GLY A 84 -15.93 -2.95 -15.85
CA GLY A 84 -15.50 -2.10 -16.97
C GLY A 84 -15.72 -0.61 -16.65
N LEU A 85 -14.70 0.20 -16.89
CA LEU A 85 -14.78 1.65 -16.77
C LEU A 85 -14.05 2.29 -17.96
N PHE A 86 -14.75 3.07 -18.78
CA PHE A 86 -14.20 3.72 -19.98
C PHE A 86 -13.46 2.75 -20.93
N GLY A 87 -13.99 1.53 -21.11
CA GLY A 87 -13.37 0.50 -21.95
C GLY A 87 -12.12 -0.16 -21.33
N ARG A 88 -11.81 0.12 -20.08
CA ARG A 88 -10.69 -0.45 -19.31
C ARG A 88 -11.18 -1.27 -18.13
N THR A 89 -10.38 -2.25 -17.72
CA THR A 89 -10.67 -2.97 -16.47
C THR A 89 -10.36 -2.08 -15.29
N ALA A 90 -11.33 -1.95 -14.40
CA ALA A 90 -11.21 -1.29 -13.11
C ALA A 90 -11.57 -2.28 -12.00
N ALA A 91 -11.13 -2.01 -10.78
CA ALA A 91 -11.48 -2.77 -9.59
C ALA A 91 -11.73 -1.86 -8.41
N ALA A 92 -12.73 -2.23 -7.61
CA ALA A 92 -12.99 -1.67 -6.29
C ALA A 92 -12.71 -2.75 -5.25
N GLN A 93 -11.92 -2.43 -4.25
CA GLN A 93 -11.57 -3.32 -3.14
C GLN A 93 -11.94 -2.64 -1.82
N LEU A 94 -12.65 -3.36 -0.99
CA LEU A 94 -12.91 -2.99 0.40
C LEU A 94 -12.22 -4.02 1.30
N SER A 95 -11.51 -3.57 2.34
CA SER A 95 -10.95 -4.45 3.35
C SER A 95 -11.22 -3.91 4.74
N LEU A 96 -11.52 -4.82 5.66
CA LEU A 96 -11.83 -4.52 7.05
C LEU A 96 -10.97 -5.40 7.95
N PRO A 97 -9.90 -4.87 8.53
CA PRO A 97 -9.07 -5.57 9.48
C PRO A 97 -9.66 -5.53 10.90
N TYR A 98 -9.45 -6.61 11.63
CA TYR A 98 -9.68 -6.72 13.08
C TYR A 98 -8.36 -7.08 13.74
N ALA A 99 -7.99 -6.37 14.78
CA ALA A 99 -6.77 -6.60 15.53
C ALA A 99 -7.10 -7.05 16.97
N ASP A 100 -6.33 -7.99 17.48
CA ASP A 100 -6.36 -8.41 18.86
C ASP A 100 -4.94 -8.67 19.36
N GLY A 101 -4.55 -8.07 20.49
CA GLY A 101 -3.22 -8.26 21.01
C GLY A 101 -2.81 -7.22 22.05
N PHE A 102 -1.52 -7.14 22.31
CA PHE A 102 -0.98 -6.21 23.27
C PHE A 102 0.38 -5.64 22.83
N THR A 103 0.73 -4.53 23.42
CA THR A 103 2.07 -3.94 23.37
C THR A 103 2.46 -3.57 24.77
N GLU A 104 3.66 -3.94 25.20
CA GLU A 104 4.17 -3.66 26.54
C GLU A 104 5.62 -3.19 26.51
N GLY A 105 6.06 -2.50 27.55
CA GLY A 105 7.41 -1.97 27.66
C GLY A 105 7.58 -1.10 28.90
N MET A 106 8.80 -0.58 29.07
CA MET A 106 9.11 0.35 30.14
C MET A 106 9.03 1.78 29.62
N VAL A 107 8.20 2.62 30.21
CA VAL A 107 8.05 4.03 29.90
C VAL A 107 8.47 4.84 31.14
N GLU A 108 9.50 5.66 31.04
CA GLU A 108 10.06 6.40 32.18
C GLU A 108 10.41 5.52 33.39
N GLY A 109 10.79 4.27 33.15
CA GLY A 109 11.14 3.29 34.18
C GLY A 109 9.94 2.54 34.78
N GLU A 110 8.72 2.82 34.37
CA GLU A 110 7.52 2.11 34.79
C GLU A 110 7.03 1.14 33.71
N PHE A 111 6.63 -0.08 34.12
CA PHE A 111 6.05 -1.05 33.20
C PHE A 111 4.67 -0.59 32.76
N GLN A 112 4.48 -0.54 31.44
CA GLN A 112 3.21 -0.20 30.79
C GLN A 112 2.79 -1.30 29.85
N ARG A 113 1.50 -1.66 29.85
CA ARG A 113 0.91 -2.58 28.90
C ARG A 113 -0.38 -2.02 28.35
N ARG A 114 -0.49 -2.03 27.02
CA ARG A 114 -1.68 -1.60 26.30
C ARG A 114 -2.24 -2.79 25.52
N ASN A 115 -3.49 -3.14 25.80
CA ASN A 115 -4.24 -4.09 24.98
C ASN A 115 -4.92 -3.36 23.81
N THR A 116 -4.93 -3.99 22.67
CA THR A 116 -5.58 -3.50 21.45
C THR A 116 -6.54 -4.60 20.99
N THR A 117 -7.83 -4.30 20.96
CA THR A 117 -8.86 -5.24 20.49
C THR A 117 -9.92 -4.46 19.74
N GLY A 118 -10.19 -4.83 18.50
CA GLY A 118 -11.26 -4.21 17.72
C GLY A 118 -10.98 -4.10 16.23
N PHE A 119 -11.96 -3.53 15.53
CA PHE A 119 -11.79 -3.20 14.12
C PHE A 119 -10.81 -2.04 13.97
N THR A 120 -9.90 -2.19 13.02
CA THR A 120 -9.01 -1.10 12.61
C THR A 120 -9.59 -0.38 11.39
N ASP A 121 -8.83 0.52 10.79
CA ASP A 121 -9.31 1.35 9.70
C ASP A 121 -9.73 0.54 8.48
N ALA A 122 -10.97 0.70 8.06
CA ALA A 122 -11.45 0.18 6.79
C ALA A 122 -10.72 0.85 5.63
N ARG A 123 -10.34 0.08 4.62
CA ARG A 123 -9.64 0.58 3.44
C ARG A 123 -10.47 0.35 2.20
N LEU A 124 -10.73 1.44 1.47
CA LEU A 124 -11.28 1.40 0.13
C LEU A 124 -10.19 1.71 -0.88
N ARG A 125 -10.00 0.82 -1.85
CA ARG A 125 -9.05 1.01 -2.95
C ARG A 125 -9.78 0.93 -4.27
N LEU A 126 -9.55 1.92 -5.12
CA LEU A 126 -10.00 1.94 -6.51
C LEU A 126 -8.78 1.83 -7.42
N MET A 127 -8.85 0.96 -8.40
CA MET A 127 -7.79 0.70 -9.36
C MET A 127 -8.36 0.76 -10.77
N ILE A 128 -7.60 1.29 -11.71
CA ILE A 128 -7.95 1.29 -13.13
C ILE A 128 -6.71 0.99 -13.97
N ASN A 129 -6.85 0.10 -14.96
CA ASN A 129 -5.81 -0.15 -15.94
C ASN A 129 -5.77 0.98 -16.96
N LEU A 130 -4.74 1.82 -16.89
CA LEU A 130 -4.57 2.93 -17.83
C LEU A 130 -4.01 2.45 -19.17
N ARG A 131 -3.22 1.38 -19.21
CA ARG A 131 -2.53 0.85 -20.39
C ARG A 131 -2.58 -0.67 -20.41
N GLY A 132 -2.63 -1.28 -21.61
CA GLY A 132 -2.69 -2.73 -21.80
C GLY A 132 -4.05 -3.17 -22.37
N ALA A 133 -4.45 -4.40 -22.08
CA ALA A 133 -5.66 -5.02 -22.61
C ALA A 133 -6.94 -4.22 -22.24
N PRO A 134 -7.93 -4.14 -23.14
CA PRO A 134 -9.22 -3.54 -22.85
C PRO A 134 -9.97 -4.35 -21.78
N ALA A 135 -11.06 -3.77 -21.27
CA ALA A 135 -11.98 -4.52 -20.43
C ALA A 135 -12.59 -5.68 -21.23
N MET A 136 -12.51 -6.89 -20.69
CA MET A 136 -13.01 -8.09 -21.35
C MET A 136 -13.73 -9.00 -20.36
N ASP A 137 -14.68 -9.76 -20.86
CA ASP A 137 -15.36 -10.82 -20.13
C ASP A 137 -14.46 -12.08 -19.96
N ALA A 138 -15.01 -13.11 -19.36
CA ALA A 138 -14.30 -14.38 -19.16
C ALA A 138 -13.86 -15.04 -20.48
N GLY A 139 -14.68 -14.95 -21.51
CA GLY A 139 -14.38 -15.52 -22.84
C GLY A 139 -13.23 -14.80 -23.53
N GLY A 140 -13.28 -13.47 -23.57
CA GLY A 140 -12.20 -12.63 -24.10
C GLY A 140 -10.88 -12.82 -23.35
N PHE A 141 -10.94 -13.00 -22.03
CA PHE A 141 -9.77 -13.28 -21.21
C PHE A 141 -9.14 -14.64 -21.50
N GLN A 142 -9.95 -15.67 -21.74
CA GLN A 142 -9.46 -17.00 -22.13
C GLN A 142 -8.78 -16.95 -23.50
N ALA A 143 -9.36 -16.25 -24.46
CA ALA A 143 -8.79 -16.08 -25.78
C ALA A 143 -7.44 -15.34 -25.78
N LEU A 144 -7.24 -14.41 -24.85
CA LEU A 144 -5.96 -13.70 -24.67
C LEU A 144 -4.85 -14.63 -24.13
N ARG A 145 -5.21 -15.71 -23.42
CA ARG A 145 -4.27 -16.64 -22.76
C ARG A 145 -3.91 -17.84 -23.63
N ALA A 146 -4.68 -18.10 -24.67
CA ALA A 146 -4.43 -19.18 -25.61
C ALA A 146 -3.35 -18.79 -26.63
#